data_3ad964812b58fc37ac97febc2872f281
#
_entry.id   3ad964812b58fc37ac97febc2872f281
#
_cell.length_a   1.000
_cell.length_b   1.000
_cell.length_c   1.000
_cell.angle_alpha   90.00
_cell.angle_beta   90.00
_cell.angle_gamma   90.00
#
_symmetry.space_group_name_H-M   'P 1'
#
loop_
_entity.id
_entity.type
_entity.pdbx_description
1 polymer ?
#
loop_
_entity_poly.entity_id
_entity_poly.type
_entity_poly.pdbx_seq_one_letter_code
_entity_poly.pdbx_strand_id
1 'polypeptide(L)' 'MTIKGERPNHIEDYLITVRNGQWFGFSDYTNKIYANLIVHDGGSKPTEKECTDGLKTLQDAWDAANGG' A
#
# COMPACT_ATOMS: atom_id res chain seq x y z
N MET A 1 0.52 18.92 -12.25
CA MET A 1 1.84 18.37 -11.85
C MET A 1 1.78 16.85 -11.91
N THR A 2 2.76 16.23 -12.55
CA THR A 2 2.81 14.78 -12.67
C THR A 2 3.51 14.17 -11.46
N ILE A 3 2.91 13.17 -10.86
CA ILE A 3 3.55 12.40 -9.81
C ILE A 3 4.56 11.45 -10.45
N LYS A 4 5.80 11.49 -9.96
CA LYS A 4 6.83 10.59 -10.46
C LYS A 4 6.65 9.19 -9.90
N GLY A 5 7.05 8.20 -10.68
CA GLY A 5 6.99 6.83 -10.29
C GLY A 5 5.84 6.08 -10.94
N GLU A 6 5.63 4.87 -10.51
CA GLU A 6 4.60 4.02 -11.05
C GLU A 6 3.27 4.23 -10.34
N ARG A 7 2.19 3.93 -11.05
CA ARG A 7 0.87 3.92 -10.43
C ARG A 7 0.85 2.89 -9.30
N PRO A 8 0.34 3.25 -8.11
CA PRO A 8 0.23 2.28 -7.02
C PRO A 8 -0.57 1.05 -7.48
N ASN A 9 0.00 -0.13 -7.31
CA ASN A 9 -0.64 -1.36 -7.78
C ASN A 9 -0.64 -2.49 -6.76
N HIS A 10 -0.10 -2.24 -5.56
CA HIS A 10 -0.13 -3.22 -4.48
C HIS A 10 -0.22 -2.51 -3.13
N ILE A 11 -0.68 -3.25 -2.10
CA ILE A 11 -0.99 -2.66 -0.80
C ILE A 11 0.23 -2.09 -0.07
N GLU A 12 1.44 -2.45 -0.45
CA GLU A 12 2.65 -1.85 0.12
C GLU A 12 2.62 -0.33 -0.01
N ASP A 13 2.16 0.18 -1.14
CA ASP A 13 2.09 1.61 -1.39
C ASP A 13 1.18 2.33 -0.39
N TYR A 14 0.11 1.67 0.05
CA TYR A 14 -0.75 2.19 1.10
C TYR A 14 -0.10 2.05 2.47
N LEU A 15 0.48 0.88 2.75
CA LEU A 15 1.01 0.57 4.09
C LEU A 15 2.11 1.53 4.52
N ILE A 16 2.94 1.99 3.60
CA ILE A 16 4.00 2.95 3.92
C ILE A 16 3.45 4.31 4.34
N THR A 17 2.19 4.60 4.05
CA THR A 17 1.55 5.86 4.47
C THR A 17 0.92 5.76 5.85
N VAL A 18 0.72 4.54 6.37
CA VAL A 18 0.05 4.33 7.66
C VAL A 18 0.98 4.68 8.83
N ARG A 19 2.20 4.16 8.79
CA ARG A 19 3.22 4.43 9.80
C ARG A 19 4.59 4.46 9.15
N ASN A 20 5.51 5.20 9.76
CA ASN A 20 6.90 5.24 9.30
C ASN A 20 7.65 4.00 9.78
N GLY A 21 8.73 3.68 9.08
CA GLY A 21 9.64 2.60 9.47
C GLY A 21 9.26 1.26 8.87
N GLN A 22 10.00 0.24 9.29
CA GLN A 22 9.84 -1.11 8.77
C GLN A 22 8.96 -1.93 9.73
N TRP A 23 7.68 -1.57 9.77
CA TRP A 23 6.74 -2.23 10.68
C TRP A 23 6.06 -3.43 10.05
N PHE A 24 6.21 -3.62 8.75
CA PHE A 24 5.55 -4.70 8.01
C PHE A 24 6.49 -5.30 6.96
N GLY A 25 6.12 -6.46 6.46
CA GLY A 25 6.79 -7.11 5.36
C GLY A 25 5.85 -8.08 4.67
N PHE A 26 6.35 -8.82 3.71
CA PHE A 26 5.58 -9.83 3.00
C PHE A 26 6.35 -11.15 3.02
N SER A 27 5.62 -12.26 3.21
CA SER A 27 6.24 -13.59 3.14
C SER A 27 6.76 -13.89 1.74
N ASP A 28 6.19 -13.25 0.73
CA ASP A 28 6.61 -13.36 -0.66
C ASP A 28 6.64 -11.98 -1.29
N TYR A 29 7.84 -11.42 -1.48
CA TYR A 29 8.01 -10.09 -2.04
C TYR A 29 7.69 -10.01 -3.54
N THR A 30 7.56 -11.14 -4.20
CA THR A 30 7.14 -11.19 -5.60
C THR A 30 5.61 -11.16 -5.73
N ASN A 31 4.89 -11.36 -4.61
CA ASN A 31 3.44 -11.35 -4.58
C ASN A 31 2.98 -10.61 -3.32
N LYS A 32 2.93 -9.29 -3.40
CA LYS A 32 2.63 -8.41 -2.27
C LYS A 32 1.13 -8.23 -2.10
N ILE A 33 0.46 -9.30 -1.69
CA ILE A 33 -0.97 -9.29 -1.42
C ILE A 33 -1.22 -9.39 0.08
N TYR A 34 -2.45 -9.08 0.51
CA TYR A 34 -2.81 -9.06 1.92
C TYR A 34 -2.55 -10.41 2.60
N ALA A 35 -2.79 -11.51 1.91
CA ALA A 35 -2.58 -12.85 2.46
C ALA A 35 -1.13 -13.09 2.88
N ASN A 36 -0.17 -12.39 2.24
CA ASN A 36 1.26 -12.53 2.53
C ASN A 36 1.77 -11.43 3.48
N LEU A 37 0.90 -10.55 3.96
CA LEU A 37 1.29 -9.44 4.82
C LEU A 37 1.65 -9.94 6.22
N ILE A 38 2.79 -9.47 6.72
CA ILE A 38 3.29 -9.77 8.06
C ILE A 38 3.52 -8.45 8.78
N VAL A 39 3.02 -8.33 10.01
CA VAL A 39 3.26 -7.15 10.85
C VAL A 39 4.33 -7.51 11.87
N HIS A 40 5.42 -6.73 11.90
CA HIS A 40 6.61 -7.01 12.71
C HIS A 40 6.63 -6.29 14.05
N ASP A 41 5.96 -5.14 14.16
CA ASP A 41 6.09 -4.27 15.33
C ASP A 41 5.12 -4.60 16.47
N GLY A 42 4.33 -5.65 16.31
CA GLY A 42 3.33 -6.03 17.31
C GLY A 42 2.10 -5.14 17.34
N GLY A 43 2.02 -4.16 16.45
CA GLY A 43 0.84 -3.30 16.34
C GLY A 43 -0.32 -3.97 15.64
N SER A 44 -1.42 -3.23 15.53
CA SER A 44 -2.61 -3.74 14.86
C SER A 44 -2.38 -3.93 13.37
N LYS A 45 -2.72 -5.10 12.87
CA LYS A 45 -2.67 -5.38 11.44
C LYS A 45 -3.89 -4.73 10.78
N PRO A 46 -3.71 -3.88 9.75
CA PRO A 46 -4.84 -3.33 9.01
C PRO A 46 -5.69 -4.45 8.42
N THR A 47 -6.98 -4.21 8.26
CA THR A 47 -7.85 -5.18 7.62
C THR A 47 -7.63 -5.19 6.12
N GLU A 48 -8.02 -6.27 5.47
CA GLU A 48 -7.94 -6.37 4.02
C GLU A 48 -8.72 -5.24 3.34
N LYS A 49 -9.90 -4.93 3.87
CA LYS A 49 -10.72 -3.84 3.35
C LYS A 49 -10.02 -2.50 3.47
N GLU A 50 -9.36 -2.22 4.60
CA GLU A 50 -8.60 -0.99 4.78
C GLU A 50 -7.48 -0.89 3.76
N CYS A 51 -6.78 -1.97 3.52
CA CYS A 51 -5.69 -2.01 2.52
C CYS A 51 -6.22 -1.79 1.11
N THR A 52 -7.32 -2.44 0.76
CA THR A 52 -7.94 -2.33 -0.57
C THR A 52 -8.45 -0.91 -0.80
N ASP A 53 -9.17 -0.35 0.19
CA ASP A 53 -9.72 1.01 0.08
C ASP A 53 -8.62 2.06 0.04
N GLY A 54 -7.57 1.87 0.86
CA GLY A 54 -6.42 2.78 0.88
C GLY A 54 -5.67 2.77 -0.44
N LEU A 55 -5.44 1.60 -1.00
CA LEU A 55 -4.80 1.47 -2.30
C LEU A 55 -5.63 2.15 -3.39
N LYS A 56 -6.93 1.93 -3.38
CA LYS A 56 -7.83 2.57 -4.35
C LYS A 56 -7.76 4.09 -4.25
N THR A 57 -7.73 4.64 -3.05
CA THR A 57 -7.59 6.07 -2.84
C THR A 57 -6.29 6.60 -3.44
N LEU A 58 -5.19 5.88 -3.25
CA LEU A 58 -3.91 6.25 -3.84
C LEU A 58 -3.95 6.20 -5.37
N GLN A 59 -4.57 5.16 -5.92
CA GLN A 59 -4.71 5.02 -7.37
C GLN A 59 -5.54 6.15 -7.96
N ASP A 60 -6.65 6.51 -7.31
CA ASP A 60 -7.51 7.60 -7.76
C ASP A 60 -6.75 8.93 -7.73
N ALA A 61 -5.97 9.18 -6.68
CA ALA A 61 -5.16 10.39 -6.56
C ALA A 61 -4.08 10.44 -7.65
N TRP A 62 -3.44 9.30 -7.91
CA TRP A 62 -2.41 9.20 -8.94
C TRP A 62 -3.00 9.48 -10.32
N ASP A 63 -4.14 8.87 -10.61
CA ASP A 63 -4.83 9.03 -11.89
C ASP A 63 -5.24 10.50 -12.10
N ALA A 64 -5.75 11.15 -11.06
CA ALA A 64 -6.14 12.55 -11.13
C ALA A 64 -4.93 13.46 -11.41
N ALA A 65 -3.79 13.18 -10.74
CA ALA A 65 -2.58 13.98 -10.92
C ALA A 65 -1.93 13.75 -12.27
N ASN A 66 -2.15 12.61 -12.89
CA ASN A 66 -1.53 12.24 -14.17
C ASN A 66 -2.49 12.31 -15.36
N GLY A 67 -3.66 12.93 -15.16
CA GLY A 67 -4.60 13.18 -16.23
C GLY A 67 -5.32 11.94 -16.74
N GLY A 68 -5.26 10.88 -15.94
CA GLY A 68 -5.85 9.60 -16.33
C GLY A 68 -7.33 9.52 -16.08
#